data_879dabfe8ad634fd2c00428f7882cc53
#
_entry.id   879dabfe8ad634fd2c00428f7882cc53
#
_cell.length_a   1.000
_cell.length_b   1.000
_cell.length_c   1.000
_cell.angle_alpha   90.00
_cell.angle_beta   90.00
_cell.angle_gamma   90.00
#
_symmetry.space_group_name_H-M   'P 1'
#
loop_
_entity.id
_entity.type
_entity.pdbx_description
1 polymer ?
#
loop_
_entity_poly.entity_id
_entity_poly.type
_entity_poly.pdbx_seq_one_letter_code
_entity_poly.pdbx_strand_id
1 'polypeptide(L)'
;MKKIKRNILEILTVILLSIITAIVAFFSMPLGRFVSIVIFALGLIPILLAYFFKINLKTILPDIIFGLIDNLILIIPAIIGAELFGAVGALAGAVVGNAISDAIAGLFEGSISEWLHIKGIDSKRTLLGSSLGKMSGCLLIGIFLIFFK
;
A
#
# COMPACT_ATOMS: atom_id res chain seq x y z
N MET A 1 8.28 20.79 -21.58
CA MET A 1 6.81 20.69 -21.59
C MET A 1 6.28 19.24 -21.53
N LYS A 2 6.71 18.27 -22.35
CA LYS A 2 6.20 16.88 -22.32
C LYS A 2 6.39 16.17 -20.96
N LYS A 3 7.54 16.33 -20.29
CA LYS A 3 7.84 15.71 -18.99
C LYS A 3 6.92 16.24 -17.87
N ILE A 4 6.66 17.56 -17.85
CA ILE A 4 5.79 18.18 -16.86
C ILE A 4 4.35 17.69 -17.01
N LYS A 5 3.82 17.66 -18.25
CA LYS A 5 2.46 17.12 -18.52
C LYS A 5 2.32 15.66 -18.11
N ARG A 6 3.36 14.85 -18.33
CA ARG A 6 3.37 13.45 -17.90
C ARG A 6 3.33 13.33 -16.38
N ASN A 7 4.16 14.08 -15.65
CA ASN A 7 4.17 14.04 -14.18
C ASN A 7 2.83 14.49 -13.59
N ILE A 8 2.16 15.49 -14.18
CA ILE A 8 0.84 15.92 -13.75
C ILE A 8 -0.18 14.80 -13.94
N LEU A 9 -0.15 14.11 -15.08
CA LEU A 9 -1.06 12.99 -15.34
C LEU A 9 -0.82 11.84 -14.33
N GLU A 10 0.44 11.51 -14.04
CA GLU A 10 0.80 10.49 -13.06
C GLU A 10 0.27 10.86 -11.66
N ILE A 11 0.43 12.11 -11.23
CA ILE A 11 -0.08 12.62 -9.96
C ILE A 11 -1.62 12.54 -9.91
N LEU A 12 -2.29 13.02 -10.95
CA LEU A 12 -3.75 12.98 -11.03
C LEU A 12 -4.29 11.54 -11.00
N THR A 13 -3.60 10.59 -11.65
CA THR A 13 -3.96 9.18 -11.63
C THR A 13 -3.90 8.62 -10.20
N VAL A 14 -2.83 8.92 -9.46
CA VAL A 14 -2.69 8.46 -8.07
C VAL A 14 -3.75 9.09 -7.17
N ILE A 15 -3.99 10.40 -7.28
CA ILE A 15 -5.00 11.10 -6.48
C ILE A 15 -6.39 10.51 -6.76
N LEU A 16 -6.76 10.37 -8.03
CA LEU A 16 -8.07 9.83 -8.40
C LEU A 16 -8.25 8.40 -7.89
N LEU A 17 -7.23 7.56 -8.06
CA LEU A 17 -7.24 6.18 -7.56
C LEU A 17 -7.39 6.15 -6.04
N SER A 18 -6.68 7.03 -5.31
CA SER A 18 -6.79 7.13 -3.85
C SER A 18 -8.20 7.52 -3.39
N ILE A 19 -8.82 8.49 -4.07
CA ILE A 19 -10.20 8.91 -3.78
C ILE A 19 -11.17 7.75 -4.03
N ILE A 20 -11.07 7.08 -5.18
CA ILE A 20 -11.93 5.95 -5.52
C ILE A 20 -11.76 4.83 -4.48
N THR A 21 -10.52 4.50 -4.13
CA THR A 21 -10.22 3.47 -3.12
C THR A 21 -10.84 3.82 -1.78
N ALA A 22 -10.69 5.07 -1.31
CA ALA A 22 -11.26 5.53 -0.06
C ALA A 22 -12.80 5.43 -0.06
N ILE A 23 -13.44 5.87 -1.14
CA ILE A 23 -14.90 5.79 -1.29
C ILE A 23 -15.37 4.33 -1.27
N VAL A 24 -14.78 3.47 -2.09
CA VAL A 24 -15.18 2.06 -2.17
C VAL A 24 -14.94 1.34 -0.84
N ALA A 25 -13.80 1.57 -0.20
CA ALA A 25 -13.50 1.00 1.11
C ALA A 25 -14.53 1.45 2.15
N PHE A 26 -14.85 2.75 2.21
CA PHE A 26 -15.82 3.30 3.15
C PHE A 26 -17.21 2.66 2.97
N PHE A 27 -17.73 2.62 1.73
CA PHE A 27 -19.04 2.04 1.45
C PHE A 27 -19.07 0.50 1.58
N SER A 28 -17.91 -0.16 1.62
CA SER A 28 -17.83 -1.61 1.85
C SER A 28 -17.83 -2.00 3.34
N MET A 29 -17.59 -1.05 4.26
CA MET A 29 -17.54 -1.35 5.71
C MET A 29 -18.78 -2.09 6.25
N PRO A 30 -20.03 -1.76 5.82
CA PRO A 30 -21.21 -2.47 6.30
C PRO A 30 -21.27 -3.96 5.87
N LEU A 31 -20.43 -4.40 4.93
CA LEU A 31 -20.37 -5.78 4.47
C LEU A 31 -19.74 -6.75 5.48
N GLY A 32 -19.32 -6.27 6.65
CA GLY A 32 -18.66 -7.07 7.67
C GLY A 32 -17.38 -7.71 7.14
N ARG A 33 -17.20 -9.03 7.33
CA ARG A 33 -15.99 -9.74 6.88
C ARG A 33 -15.74 -9.67 5.37
N PHE A 34 -16.76 -9.43 4.55
CA PHE A 34 -16.57 -9.31 3.10
C PHE A 34 -15.80 -8.04 2.70
N VAL A 35 -15.67 -7.04 3.59
CA VAL A 35 -14.81 -5.88 3.36
C VAL A 35 -13.37 -6.29 3.07
N SER A 36 -12.89 -7.38 3.67
CA SER A 36 -11.55 -7.93 3.44
C SER A 36 -11.31 -8.27 1.98
N ILE A 37 -12.30 -8.91 1.34
CA ILE A 37 -12.23 -9.28 -0.07
C ILE A 37 -12.24 -8.02 -0.95
N VAL A 38 -13.05 -7.03 -0.59
CA VAL A 38 -13.10 -5.76 -1.33
C VAL A 38 -11.76 -5.03 -1.25
N ILE A 39 -11.18 -4.91 -0.05
CA ILE A 39 -9.88 -4.24 0.14
C ILE A 39 -8.78 -4.99 -0.62
N PHE A 40 -8.76 -6.32 -0.55
CA PHE A 40 -7.81 -7.13 -1.31
C PHE A 40 -7.97 -6.91 -2.83
N ALA A 41 -9.20 -6.93 -3.34
CA ALA A 41 -9.47 -6.68 -4.75
C ALA A 41 -9.04 -5.28 -5.19
N LEU A 42 -9.24 -4.26 -4.34
CA LEU A 42 -8.74 -2.91 -4.56
C LEU A 42 -7.20 -2.89 -4.65
N GLY A 43 -6.49 -3.76 -3.92
CA GLY A 43 -5.04 -3.90 -3.99
C GLY A 43 -4.52 -4.44 -5.32
N LEU A 44 -5.34 -5.16 -6.08
CA LEU A 44 -4.97 -5.65 -7.41
C LEU A 44 -5.05 -4.55 -8.48
N ILE A 45 -5.88 -3.53 -8.28
CA ILE A 45 -6.08 -2.45 -9.27
C ILE A 45 -4.78 -1.68 -9.55
N PRO A 46 -3.96 -1.26 -8.57
CA PRO A 46 -2.70 -0.59 -8.85
C PRO A 46 -1.71 -1.46 -9.65
N ILE A 47 -1.70 -2.79 -9.44
CA ILE A 47 -0.86 -3.72 -10.21
C ILE A 47 -1.33 -3.76 -11.67
N LEU A 48 -2.63 -3.86 -11.89
CA LEU A 48 -3.21 -3.82 -13.24
C LEU A 48 -2.89 -2.49 -13.94
N LEU A 49 -3.03 -1.37 -13.24
CA LEU A 49 -2.66 -0.06 -13.77
C LEU A 49 -1.17 0.02 -14.11
N ALA A 50 -0.28 -0.48 -13.25
CA ALA A 50 1.15 -0.55 -13.54
C ALA A 50 1.42 -1.33 -14.83
N TYR A 51 0.72 -2.45 -15.03
CA TYR A 51 0.80 -3.23 -16.26
C TYR A 51 0.32 -2.43 -17.49
N PHE A 52 -0.81 -1.74 -17.39
CA PHE A 52 -1.33 -0.90 -18.49
C PHE A 52 -0.40 0.27 -18.83
N PHE A 53 0.22 0.90 -17.83
CA PHE A 53 1.22 1.94 -18.04
C PHE A 53 2.60 1.41 -18.46
N LYS A 54 2.72 0.09 -18.72
CA LYS A 54 3.96 -0.59 -19.11
C LYS A 54 5.10 -0.38 -18.11
N ILE A 55 4.77 -0.28 -16.83
CA ILE A 55 5.74 -0.21 -15.75
C ILE A 55 6.24 -1.64 -15.48
N ASN A 56 7.55 -1.79 -15.41
CA ASN A 56 8.14 -3.10 -15.10
C ASN A 56 7.82 -3.47 -13.65
N LEU A 57 7.03 -4.53 -13.44
CA LEU A 57 6.60 -4.98 -12.12
C LEU A 57 7.77 -5.32 -11.19
N LYS A 58 8.91 -5.75 -11.73
CA LYS A 58 10.12 -6.02 -10.93
C LYS A 58 10.67 -4.74 -10.28
N THR A 59 10.53 -3.58 -10.94
CA THR A 59 11.04 -2.31 -10.40
C THR A 59 10.18 -1.74 -9.27
N ILE A 60 8.91 -2.15 -9.16
CA ILE A 60 7.99 -1.74 -8.10
C ILE A 60 7.86 -2.78 -6.98
N LEU A 61 8.54 -3.92 -7.11
CA LEU A 61 8.50 -4.98 -6.10
C LEU A 61 8.94 -4.50 -4.72
N PRO A 62 10.00 -3.69 -4.56
CA PRO A 62 10.37 -3.13 -3.27
C PRO A 62 9.24 -2.32 -2.64
N ASP A 63 8.53 -1.53 -3.44
CA ASP A 63 7.42 -0.69 -2.97
C ASP A 63 6.20 -1.55 -2.55
N ILE A 64 5.91 -2.63 -3.28
CA ILE A 64 4.85 -3.58 -2.90
C ILE A 64 5.19 -4.24 -1.56
N ILE A 65 6.42 -4.69 -1.39
CA ILE A 65 6.86 -5.34 -0.15
C ILE A 65 6.88 -4.34 1.01
N PHE A 66 7.32 -3.11 0.76
CA PHE A 66 7.18 -2.02 1.73
C PHE A 66 5.73 -1.93 2.23
N GLY A 67 4.76 -1.74 1.31
CA GLY A 67 3.36 -1.58 1.69
C GLY A 67 2.76 -2.79 2.42
N LEU A 68 3.16 -4.02 2.04
CA LEU A 68 2.74 -5.24 2.74
C LEU A 68 3.23 -5.27 4.19
N ILE A 69 4.53 -5.04 4.41
CA ILE A 69 5.15 -5.09 5.74
C ILE A 69 4.64 -3.94 6.60
N ASP A 70 4.56 -2.75 6.01
CA ASP A 70 4.07 -1.55 6.68
C ASP A 70 2.68 -1.79 7.30
N ASN A 71 1.69 -2.16 6.49
CA ASN A 71 0.34 -2.38 6.99
C ASN A 71 0.22 -3.63 7.89
N LEU A 72 1.01 -4.69 7.65
CA LEU A 72 1.00 -5.86 8.52
C LEU A 72 1.42 -5.51 9.95
N ILE A 73 2.47 -4.71 10.09
CA ILE A 73 2.97 -4.27 11.41
C ILE A 73 2.04 -3.24 12.03
N LEU A 74 1.51 -2.29 11.24
CA LEU A 74 0.62 -1.23 11.71
C LEU A 74 -0.68 -1.77 12.32
N ILE A 75 -1.25 -2.82 11.74
CA ILE A 75 -2.53 -3.39 12.18
C ILE A 75 -2.46 -3.90 13.63
N ILE A 76 -1.35 -4.47 14.05
CA ILE A 76 -1.21 -5.09 15.37
C ILE A 76 -1.42 -4.08 16.52
N PRO A 77 -0.66 -2.97 16.61
CA PRO A 77 -0.89 -1.98 17.66
C PRO A 77 -2.25 -1.29 17.55
N ALA A 78 -2.78 -1.13 16.33
CA ALA A 78 -4.11 -0.55 16.14
C ALA A 78 -5.22 -1.43 16.74
N ILE A 79 -5.15 -2.74 16.55
CA ILE A 79 -6.11 -3.70 17.13
C ILE A 79 -5.99 -3.73 18.65
N ILE A 80 -4.76 -3.88 19.19
CA ILE A 80 -4.52 -3.88 20.63
C ILE A 80 -5.04 -2.58 21.26
N GLY A 81 -4.75 -1.46 20.64
CA GLY A 81 -5.26 -0.16 21.10
C GLY A 81 -6.78 -0.09 21.08
N ALA A 82 -7.42 -0.61 20.03
CA ALA A 82 -8.88 -0.65 19.92
C ALA A 82 -9.52 -1.49 21.04
N GLU A 83 -8.95 -2.65 21.33
CA GLU A 83 -9.45 -3.56 22.37
C GLU A 83 -9.32 -2.97 23.79
N LEU A 84 -8.20 -2.29 24.07
CA LEU A 84 -7.92 -1.76 25.39
C LEU A 84 -8.58 -0.40 25.66
N PHE A 85 -8.66 0.47 24.66
CA PHE A 85 -9.02 1.89 24.82
C PHE A 85 -10.03 2.38 23.77
N GLY A 86 -10.68 1.49 23.03
CA GLY A 86 -11.66 1.83 22.01
C GLY A 86 -11.08 2.66 20.85
N ALA A 87 -11.87 3.56 20.29
CA ALA A 87 -11.48 4.33 19.11
C ALA A 87 -10.21 5.19 19.31
N VAL A 88 -10.04 5.79 20.48
CA VAL A 88 -8.83 6.59 20.80
C VAL A 88 -7.59 5.69 20.84
N GLY A 89 -7.71 4.50 21.43
CA GLY A 89 -6.65 3.53 21.46
C GLY A 89 -6.30 3.01 20.07
N ALA A 90 -7.31 2.78 19.21
CA ALA A 90 -7.08 2.40 17.82
C ALA A 90 -6.26 3.45 17.06
N LEU A 91 -6.60 4.73 17.22
CA LEU A 91 -5.88 5.84 16.58
C LEU A 91 -4.45 5.96 17.11
N ALA A 92 -4.26 5.90 18.43
CA ALA A 92 -2.94 5.96 19.04
C ALA A 92 -2.08 4.77 18.62
N GLY A 93 -2.64 3.55 18.62
CA GLY A 93 -1.99 2.34 18.16
C GLY A 93 -1.61 2.42 16.68
N ALA A 94 -2.48 2.97 15.83
CA ALA A 94 -2.18 3.18 14.41
C ALA A 94 -1.02 4.16 14.22
N VAL A 95 -0.97 5.29 14.96
CA VAL A 95 0.13 6.27 14.85
C VAL A 95 1.47 5.65 15.27
N VAL A 96 1.50 4.96 16.41
CA VAL A 96 2.72 4.27 16.89
C VAL A 96 3.10 3.14 15.96
N GLY A 97 2.12 2.35 15.53
CA GLY A 97 2.31 1.26 14.57
C GLY A 97 2.91 1.76 13.26
N ASN A 98 2.40 2.87 12.71
CA ASN A 98 2.92 3.47 11.49
C ASN A 98 4.40 3.89 11.63
N ALA A 99 4.78 4.52 12.76
CA ALA A 99 6.17 4.92 12.96
C ALA A 99 7.13 3.72 13.02
N ILE A 100 6.71 2.60 13.63
CA ILE A 100 7.49 1.38 13.72
C ILE A 100 7.53 0.66 12.36
N SER A 101 6.36 0.56 11.70
CA SER A 101 6.22 -0.15 10.44
C SER A 101 6.98 0.54 9.31
N ASP A 102 6.94 1.86 9.23
CA ASP A 102 7.71 2.64 8.25
C ASP A 102 9.22 2.38 8.38
N ALA A 103 9.73 2.33 9.61
CA ALA A 103 11.14 2.07 9.86
C ALA A 103 11.54 0.65 9.39
N ILE A 104 10.76 -0.37 9.78
CA ILE A 104 11.03 -1.77 9.44
C ILE A 104 10.81 -2.00 7.94
N ALA A 105 9.69 -1.54 7.39
CA ALA A 105 9.38 -1.71 5.96
C ALA A 105 10.40 -1.00 5.07
N GLY A 106 10.94 0.15 5.50
CA GLY A 106 12.02 0.86 4.82
C GLY A 106 13.31 0.04 4.71
N LEU A 107 13.66 -0.73 5.75
CA LEU A 107 14.81 -1.64 5.69
C LEU A 107 14.62 -2.74 4.63
N PHE A 108 13.44 -3.33 4.55
CA PHE A 108 13.13 -4.33 3.53
C PHE A 108 13.09 -3.73 2.12
N GLU A 109 12.49 -2.56 1.95
CA GLU A 109 12.47 -1.83 0.67
C GLU A 109 13.88 -1.57 0.16
N GLY A 110 14.78 -1.09 1.03
CA GLY A 110 16.18 -0.84 0.73
C GLY A 110 16.91 -2.11 0.31
N SER A 111 16.79 -3.17 1.12
CA SER A 111 17.46 -4.46 0.88
C SER A 111 17.03 -5.09 -0.45
N ILE A 112 15.74 -5.03 -0.79
CA ILE A 112 15.23 -5.57 -2.06
C ILE A 112 15.68 -4.72 -3.24
N SER A 113 15.71 -3.40 -3.09
CA SER A 113 16.23 -2.50 -4.12
C SER A 113 17.69 -2.78 -4.42
N GLU A 114 18.52 -2.99 -3.40
CA GLU A 114 19.93 -3.36 -3.55
C GLU A 114 20.10 -4.71 -4.22
N TRP A 115 19.33 -5.71 -3.78
CA TRP A 115 19.34 -7.03 -4.41
C TRP A 115 18.98 -6.99 -5.90
N LEU A 116 17.97 -6.21 -6.29
CA LEU A 116 17.61 -6.01 -7.70
C LEU A 116 18.73 -5.34 -8.48
N HIS A 117 19.39 -4.35 -7.88
CA HIS A 117 20.54 -3.67 -8.50
C HIS A 117 21.70 -4.64 -8.77
N ILE A 118 22.03 -5.50 -7.81
CA ILE A 118 23.05 -6.54 -7.96
C ILE A 118 22.68 -7.51 -9.11
N LYS A 119 21.37 -7.78 -9.30
CA LYS A 119 20.86 -8.61 -10.40
C LYS A 119 20.84 -7.92 -11.77
N GLY A 120 21.35 -6.68 -11.86
CA GLY A 120 21.35 -5.89 -13.10
C GLY A 120 19.96 -5.39 -13.51
N ILE A 121 18.99 -5.42 -12.61
CA ILE A 121 17.66 -4.85 -12.84
C ILE A 121 17.73 -3.37 -12.46
N ASP A 122 17.64 -2.48 -13.47
CA ASP A 122 17.59 -1.04 -13.22
C ASP A 122 16.33 -0.70 -12.41
N SER A 123 16.55 -0.36 -11.15
CA SER A 123 15.50 -0.02 -10.19
C SER A 123 15.12 1.46 -10.28
N LYS A 124 15.26 2.10 -11.43
CA LYS A 124 14.77 3.48 -11.62
C LYS A 124 13.29 3.54 -11.31
N ARG A 125 13.01 4.00 -10.09
CA ARG A 125 11.64 4.20 -9.63
C ARG A 125 11.02 5.36 -10.39
N THR A 126 9.85 5.12 -10.93
CA THR A 126 9.01 6.19 -11.46
C THR A 126 8.07 6.66 -10.35
N LEU A 127 7.64 7.91 -10.39
CA LEU A 127 6.69 8.48 -9.44
C LEU A 127 5.41 7.62 -9.39
N LEU A 128 4.83 7.33 -10.55
CA LEU A 128 3.62 6.49 -10.65
C LEU A 128 3.87 5.06 -10.17
N GLY A 129 4.98 4.44 -10.59
CA GLY A 129 5.30 3.06 -10.23
C GLY A 129 5.44 2.86 -8.73
N SER A 130 6.21 3.73 -8.06
CA SER A 130 6.39 3.64 -6.61
C SER A 130 5.07 3.85 -5.86
N SER A 131 4.26 4.85 -6.26
CA SER A 131 2.96 5.10 -5.63
C SER A 131 2.00 3.91 -5.80
N LEU A 132 1.92 3.33 -7.01
CA LEU A 132 1.07 2.17 -7.27
C LEU A 132 1.56 0.93 -6.51
N GLY A 133 2.89 0.72 -6.43
CA GLY A 133 3.48 -0.38 -5.68
C GLY A 133 3.14 -0.32 -4.19
N LYS A 134 3.39 0.79 -3.53
CA LYS A 134 3.06 0.98 -2.11
C LYS A 134 1.57 0.84 -1.85
N MET A 135 0.73 1.49 -2.66
CA MET A 135 -0.72 1.39 -2.54
C MET A 135 -1.21 -0.05 -2.69
N SER A 136 -0.68 -0.79 -3.67
CA SER A 136 -1.02 -2.20 -3.84
C SER A 136 -0.62 -3.02 -2.61
N GLY A 137 0.63 -2.91 -2.16
CA GLY A 137 1.13 -3.64 -1.00
C GLY A 137 0.27 -3.40 0.24
N CYS A 138 -0.05 -2.13 0.54
CA CYS A 138 -0.90 -1.76 1.67
C CYS A 138 -2.31 -2.38 1.60
N LEU A 139 -2.91 -2.46 0.41
CA LEU A 139 -4.26 -2.98 0.25
C LEU A 139 -4.32 -4.51 0.17
N LEU A 140 -3.29 -5.17 -0.37
CA LEU A 140 -3.24 -6.63 -0.44
C LEU A 140 -3.29 -7.29 0.93
N ILE A 141 -2.79 -6.60 1.99
CA ILE A 141 -2.90 -7.08 3.36
C ILE A 141 -4.35 -7.23 3.82
N GLY A 142 -5.30 -6.58 3.15
CA GLY A 142 -6.72 -6.63 3.46
C GLY A 142 -7.28 -8.04 3.56
N ILE A 143 -6.68 -9.04 2.89
CA ILE A 143 -7.10 -10.43 3.00
C ILE A 143 -6.97 -10.98 4.43
N PHE A 144 -6.01 -10.48 5.20
CA PHE A 144 -5.80 -10.92 6.58
C PHE A 144 -6.89 -10.43 7.52
N LEU A 145 -7.62 -9.37 7.17
CA LEU A 145 -8.74 -8.87 7.97
C LEU A 145 -9.87 -9.90 8.11
N ILE A 146 -9.91 -10.93 7.25
CA ILE A 146 -10.90 -12.02 7.33
C ILE A 146 -10.77 -12.83 8.62
N PHE A 147 -9.56 -12.85 9.22
CA PHE A 147 -9.27 -13.60 10.45
C PHE A 147 -9.63 -12.82 11.72
N PHE A 148 -9.92 -11.53 11.60
CA PHE A 148 -10.36 -10.70 12.72
C PHE A 148 -11.88 -10.60 12.72
N LYS A 149 -12.49 -10.90 13.89
CA LYS A 149 -13.94 -10.84 14.11
C LYS A 149 -14.34 -9.50 14.66
#